data_e4981412d53272772f92650a4472d58a
#
_entry.id   e4981412d53272772f92650a4472d58a
#
_cell.length_a   1.000
_cell.length_b   1.000
_cell.length_c   1.000
_cell.angle_alpha   90.00
_cell.angle_beta   90.00
_cell.angle_gamma   90.00
#
_symmetry.space_group_name_H-M   'P 1'
#
loop_
_entity.id
_entity.type
_entity.pdbx_description
1 polymer ?
#
loop_
_entity_poly.entity_id
_entity_poly.type
_entity_poly.pdbx_seq_one_letter_code
_entity_poly.pdbx_strand_id
1 'polypeptide(L)'
;MLARRSKIILGVVAAVALLFIGYAAGWYTPQLTAPGTDSADAGFARDMAEHHAQAVEMGMIAYQKASTPEVRSLGGDIAITQQGQIGVMNTWLKEWGLGTNSTRPPMSWMPNGQAALNGNLMPGMATRQEITKLQSATGKDVDILFCQYMLRHHLGGLHMIQGVLAQNPTSQVRDLAEIMQRNQSSEIPVLQNLLTNLGAAPLG
;
A
#
# COMPACT_ATOMS: atom_id res chain seq x y z
N MET A 1 53.22 33.40 -21.38
CA MET A 1 51.86 33.17 -21.87
C MET A 1 51.45 31.68 -21.80
N LEU A 2 52.29 30.70 -22.11
CA LEU A 2 52.03 29.28 -22.07
C LEU A 2 51.60 28.76 -20.68
N ALA A 3 52.29 29.13 -19.60
CA ALA A 3 51.98 28.68 -18.23
C ALA A 3 50.58 29.14 -17.73
N ARG A 4 50.08 30.29 -18.19
CA ARG A 4 48.75 30.78 -17.84
C ARG A 4 47.64 29.99 -18.57
N ARG A 5 47.86 29.63 -19.83
CA ARG A 5 46.95 28.79 -20.65
C ARG A 5 46.82 27.37 -20.06
N SER A 6 47.97 26.78 -19.68
CA SER A 6 47.98 25.46 -19.06
C SER A 6 47.22 25.43 -17.73
N LYS A 7 47.32 26.45 -16.88
CA LYS A 7 46.54 26.55 -15.63
C LYS A 7 45.03 26.68 -15.88
N ILE A 8 44.63 27.43 -16.92
CA ILE A 8 43.22 27.56 -17.32
C ILE A 8 42.68 26.23 -17.84
N ILE A 9 43.42 25.53 -18.70
CA ILE A 9 43.02 24.22 -19.23
C ILE A 9 42.88 23.20 -18.09
N LEU A 10 43.85 23.17 -17.17
CA LEU A 10 43.77 22.24 -16.01
C LEU A 10 42.57 22.56 -15.13
N GLY A 11 42.25 23.84 -14.90
CA GLY A 11 41.06 24.24 -14.14
C GLY A 11 39.75 23.82 -14.82
N VAL A 12 39.67 23.99 -16.16
CA VAL A 12 38.49 23.55 -16.93
C VAL A 12 38.32 22.01 -16.89
N VAL A 13 39.42 21.27 -17.07
CA VAL A 13 39.38 19.79 -16.99
C VAL A 13 38.96 19.34 -15.61
N ALA A 14 39.47 19.93 -14.54
CA ALA A 14 39.06 19.62 -13.18
C ALA A 14 37.58 19.92 -12.93
N ALA A 15 37.08 21.07 -13.40
CA ALA A 15 35.68 21.43 -13.27
C ALA A 15 34.76 20.44 -14.01
N VAL A 16 35.12 20.04 -15.23
CA VAL A 16 34.37 19.03 -16.01
C VAL A 16 34.39 17.67 -15.32
N ALA A 17 35.55 17.24 -14.79
CA ALA A 17 35.66 15.99 -14.04
C ALA A 17 34.77 15.99 -12.78
N LEU A 18 34.72 17.08 -12.01
CA LEU A 18 33.86 17.25 -10.86
C LEU A 18 32.37 17.20 -11.23
N LEU A 19 31.98 17.80 -12.37
CA LEU A 19 30.62 17.72 -12.87
C LEU A 19 30.23 16.27 -13.23
N PHE A 20 31.12 15.52 -13.89
CA PHE A 20 30.88 14.11 -14.20
C PHE A 20 30.80 13.24 -12.94
N ILE A 21 31.68 13.47 -11.96
CA ILE A 21 31.64 12.76 -10.67
C ILE A 21 30.33 13.08 -9.93
N GLY A 22 29.95 14.35 -9.88
CA GLY A 22 28.68 14.77 -9.25
C GLY A 22 27.45 14.17 -9.93
N TYR A 23 27.46 14.16 -11.27
CA TYR A 23 26.40 13.53 -12.06
C TYR A 23 26.32 12.02 -11.82
N ALA A 24 27.46 11.33 -11.88
CA ALA A 24 27.54 9.90 -11.62
C ALA A 24 27.10 9.56 -10.18
N ALA A 25 27.58 10.32 -9.19
CA ALA A 25 27.15 10.16 -7.80
C ALA A 25 25.64 10.36 -7.67
N GLY A 26 25.07 11.42 -8.24
CA GLY A 26 23.63 11.68 -8.22
C GLY A 26 22.80 10.59 -8.89
N TRP A 27 23.33 9.98 -9.96
CA TRP A 27 22.68 8.90 -10.68
C TRP A 27 22.69 7.56 -9.91
N TYR A 28 23.83 7.22 -9.28
CA TYR A 28 24.00 5.91 -8.62
C TYR A 28 23.56 5.88 -7.15
N THR A 29 23.61 7.01 -6.43
CA THR A 29 23.28 7.05 -5.00
C THR A 29 21.87 6.49 -4.69
N PRO A 30 20.79 6.84 -5.43
CA PRO A 30 19.46 6.28 -5.17
C PRO A 30 19.40 4.76 -5.31
N GLN A 31 20.14 4.19 -6.26
CA GLN A 31 20.18 2.75 -6.49
C GLN A 31 20.96 1.99 -5.40
N LEU A 32 22.00 2.62 -4.83
CA LEU A 32 22.80 2.03 -3.74
C LEU A 32 22.08 2.05 -2.39
N THR A 33 21.11 2.94 -2.22
CA THR A 33 20.33 3.10 -0.99
C THR A 33 18.92 2.51 -1.08
N ALA A 34 18.53 1.98 -2.24
CA ALA A 34 17.21 1.40 -2.44
C ALA A 34 17.00 0.18 -1.52
N PRO A 35 15.79 -0.01 -0.99
CA PRO A 35 15.42 -1.21 -0.24
C PRO A 35 15.66 -2.48 -1.04
N GLY A 36 16.27 -3.49 -0.43
CA GLY A 36 16.44 -4.81 -1.05
C GLY A 36 15.12 -5.58 -1.13
N THR A 37 15.10 -6.64 -1.96
CA THR A 37 13.88 -7.44 -2.20
C THR A 37 13.30 -8.06 -0.93
N ASP A 38 14.15 -8.32 0.08
CA ASP A 38 13.78 -8.95 1.36
C ASP A 38 13.55 -7.94 2.48
N SER A 39 13.64 -6.65 2.19
CA SER A 39 13.39 -5.59 3.18
C SER A 39 11.91 -5.54 3.60
N ALA A 40 11.66 -4.97 4.79
CA ALA A 40 10.30 -4.71 5.24
C ALA A 40 9.55 -3.76 4.30
N ASP A 41 10.24 -2.76 3.75
CA ASP A 41 9.69 -1.81 2.78
C ASP A 41 9.16 -2.51 1.52
N ALA A 42 9.98 -3.38 0.92
CA ALA A 42 9.60 -4.09 -0.30
C ALA A 42 8.51 -5.14 -0.05
N GLY A 43 8.59 -5.84 1.06
CA GLY A 43 7.58 -6.81 1.47
C GLY A 43 6.23 -6.14 1.75
N PHE A 44 6.25 -5.06 2.53
CA PHE A 44 5.05 -4.25 2.80
C PHE A 44 4.44 -3.69 1.51
N ALA A 45 5.25 -3.13 0.60
CA ALA A 45 4.75 -2.56 -0.65
C ALA A 45 4.02 -3.60 -1.50
N ARG A 46 4.52 -4.85 -1.58
CA ARG A 46 3.87 -5.94 -2.32
C ARG A 46 2.59 -6.42 -1.65
N ASP A 47 2.69 -6.76 -0.38
CA ASP A 47 1.59 -7.34 0.36
C ASP A 47 0.44 -6.34 0.55
N MET A 48 0.76 -5.07 0.86
CA MET A 48 -0.25 -4.04 1.01
C MET A 48 -0.90 -3.66 -0.34
N ALA A 49 -0.16 -3.73 -1.45
CA ALA A 49 -0.76 -3.54 -2.77
C ALA A 49 -1.77 -4.65 -3.11
N GLU A 50 -1.46 -5.91 -2.79
CA GLU A 50 -2.38 -7.04 -2.94
C GLU A 50 -3.59 -6.91 -2.00
N HIS A 51 -3.35 -6.57 -0.73
CA HIS A 51 -4.39 -6.31 0.26
C HIS A 51 -5.34 -5.22 -0.24
N HIS A 52 -4.82 -4.08 -0.70
CA HIS A 52 -5.61 -2.98 -1.25
C HIS A 52 -6.38 -3.36 -2.52
N ALA A 53 -5.83 -4.21 -3.38
CA ALA A 53 -6.54 -4.66 -4.57
C ALA A 53 -7.87 -5.35 -4.22
N GLN A 54 -7.93 -6.09 -3.11
CA GLN A 54 -9.19 -6.67 -2.65
C GLN A 54 -10.16 -5.61 -2.12
N ALA A 55 -9.68 -4.58 -1.43
CA ALA A 55 -10.54 -3.48 -0.99
C ALA A 55 -11.11 -2.70 -2.19
N VAL A 56 -10.32 -2.49 -3.24
CA VAL A 56 -10.77 -1.90 -4.51
C VAL A 56 -11.88 -2.74 -5.12
N GLU A 57 -11.72 -4.07 -5.19
CA GLU A 57 -12.75 -4.99 -5.69
C GLU A 57 -14.05 -4.85 -4.88
N MET A 58 -13.98 -4.96 -3.56
CA MET A 58 -15.16 -4.83 -2.69
C MET A 58 -15.80 -3.44 -2.78
N GLY A 59 -15.00 -2.38 -2.81
CA GLY A 59 -15.46 -1.00 -2.94
C GLY A 59 -16.20 -0.74 -4.25
N MET A 60 -15.69 -1.28 -5.36
CA MET A 60 -16.35 -1.17 -6.66
C MET A 60 -17.66 -1.95 -6.73
N ILE A 61 -17.76 -3.10 -6.08
CA ILE A 61 -19.02 -3.83 -5.96
C ILE A 61 -20.04 -2.98 -5.19
N ALA A 62 -19.66 -2.41 -4.05
CA ALA A 62 -20.52 -1.53 -3.27
C ALA A 62 -20.94 -0.28 -4.07
N TYR A 63 -19.99 0.38 -4.73
CA TYR A 63 -20.28 1.54 -5.58
C TYR A 63 -21.34 1.25 -6.64
N GLN A 64 -21.30 0.08 -7.27
CA GLN A 64 -22.23 -0.30 -8.34
C GLN A 64 -23.57 -0.82 -7.82
N LYS A 65 -23.59 -1.54 -6.68
CA LYS A 65 -24.73 -2.38 -6.29
C LYS A 65 -25.36 -2.02 -4.94
N ALA A 66 -24.68 -1.24 -4.08
CA ALA A 66 -25.20 -0.90 -2.77
C ALA A 66 -26.54 -0.13 -2.90
N SER A 67 -27.48 -0.43 -2.00
CA SER A 67 -28.80 0.23 -1.95
C SER A 67 -28.73 1.57 -1.21
N THR A 68 -27.87 1.70 -0.21
CA THR A 68 -27.66 2.90 0.61
C THR A 68 -26.69 3.86 -0.09
N PRO A 69 -27.07 5.14 -0.32
CA PRO A 69 -26.18 6.11 -0.98
C PRO A 69 -24.84 6.29 -0.24
N GLU A 70 -24.86 6.27 1.10
CA GLU A 70 -23.69 6.43 1.93
C GLU A 70 -22.71 5.25 1.77
N VAL A 71 -23.22 4.02 1.69
CA VAL A 71 -22.39 2.82 1.43
C VAL A 71 -21.80 2.88 0.03
N ARG A 72 -22.59 3.32 -0.95
CA ARG A 72 -22.12 3.48 -2.33
C ARG A 72 -21.00 4.51 -2.42
N SER A 73 -21.16 5.68 -1.79
CA SER A 73 -20.15 6.74 -1.77
C SER A 73 -18.88 6.23 -1.10
N LEU A 74 -18.98 5.66 0.11
CA LEU A 74 -17.83 5.12 0.84
C LEU A 74 -17.09 4.05 0.03
N GLY A 75 -17.81 3.14 -0.63
CA GLY A 75 -17.20 2.11 -1.48
C GLY A 75 -16.39 2.71 -2.63
N GLY A 76 -16.92 3.74 -3.29
CA GLY A 76 -16.23 4.49 -4.33
C GLY A 76 -14.98 5.22 -3.82
N ASP A 77 -15.10 5.91 -2.70
CA ASP A 77 -14.01 6.67 -2.09
C ASP A 77 -12.84 5.77 -1.66
N ILE A 78 -13.16 4.63 -1.01
CA ILE A 78 -12.15 3.61 -0.66
C ILE A 78 -11.46 3.06 -1.92
N ALA A 79 -12.24 2.71 -2.95
CA ALA A 79 -11.70 2.15 -4.18
C ALA A 79 -10.72 3.12 -4.87
N ILE A 80 -11.08 4.39 -5.00
CA ILE A 80 -10.24 5.42 -5.65
C ILE A 80 -8.97 5.66 -4.83
N THR A 81 -9.12 5.83 -3.51
CA THR A 81 -7.99 6.12 -2.62
C THR A 81 -7.00 4.97 -2.60
N GLN A 82 -7.47 3.74 -2.41
CA GLN A 82 -6.59 2.58 -2.32
C GLN A 82 -5.98 2.21 -3.68
N GLN A 83 -6.68 2.42 -4.79
CA GLN A 83 -6.09 2.28 -6.13
C GLN A 83 -4.93 3.25 -6.36
N GLY A 84 -5.03 4.49 -5.88
CA GLY A 84 -3.93 5.46 -5.89
C GLY A 84 -2.73 4.97 -5.10
N GLN A 85 -2.96 4.42 -3.91
CA GLN A 85 -1.91 3.88 -3.03
C GLN A 85 -1.21 2.65 -3.64
N ILE A 86 -1.93 1.77 -4.33
CA ILE A 86 -1.35 0.68 -5.14
C ILE A 86 -0.39 1.25 -6.20
N GLY A 87 -0.79 2.31 -6.89
CA GLY A 87 0.05 2.96 -7.90
C GLY A 87 1.37 3.46 -7.31
N VAL A 88 1.34 4.08 -6.13
CA VAL A 88 2.54 4.57 -5.42
C VAL A 88 3.45 3.39 -5.05
N MET A 89 2.92 2.35 -4.41
CA MET A 89 3.70 1.17 -3.99
C MET A 89 4.35 0.45 -5.18
N ASN A 90 3.62 0.29 -6.28
CA ASN A 90 4.16 -0.31 -7.50
C ASN A 90 5.25 0.57 -8.14
N THR A 91 5.13 1.90 -8.05
CA THR A 91 6.17 2.83 -8.53
C THR A 91 7.44 2.66 -7.72
N TRP A 92 7.35 2.57 -6.39
CA TRP A 92 8.51 2.31 -5.55
C TRP A 92 9.23 1.01 -5.89
N LEU A 93 8.49 -0.09 -6.02
CA LEU A 93 9.08 -1.37 -6.41
C LEU A 93 9.84 -1.26 -7.73
N LYS A 94 9.27 -0.56 -8.71
CA LYS A 94 9.93 -0.30 -10.00
C LYS A 94 11.19 0.55 -9.84
N GLU A 95 11.13 1.63 -9.07
CA GLU A 95 12.28 2.51 -8.79
C GLU A 95 13.41 1.78 -8.06
N TRP A 96 13.06 0.83 -7.19
CA TRP A 96 14.03 -0.03 -6.49
C TRP A 96 14.56 -1.18 -7.37
N GLY A 97 14.09 -1.28 -8.63
CA GLY A 97 14.47 -2.37 -9.54
C GLY A 97 13.86 -3.73 -9.14
N LEU A 98 12.75 -3.71 -8.41
CA LEU A 98 12.09 -4.91 -7.87
C LEU A 98 10.79 -5.22 -8.64
N GLY A 99 10.48 -6.53 -8.75
CA GLY A 99 9.18 -6.97 -9.26
C GLY A 99 8.05 -6.77 -8.24
N THR A 100 6.83 -6.63 -8.74
CA THR A 100 5.61 -6.58 -7.90
C THR A 100 5.29 -7.92 -7.25
N ASN A 101 5.75 -9.03 -7.83
CA ASN A 101 5.58 -10.36 -7.27
C ASN A 101 6.76 -10.74 -6.38
N SER A 102 6.51 -11.56 -5.36
CA SER A 102 7.53 -12.16 -4.49
C SER A 102 7.47 -13.68 -4.59
N THR A 103 8.63 -14.33 -4.47
CA THR A 103 8.71 -15.79 -4.26
C THR A 103 8.58 -16.15 -2.79
N ARG A 104 8.63 -15.18 -1.90
CA ARG A 104 8.47 -15.37 -0.45
C ARG A 104 6.99 -15.40 -0.08
N PRO A 105 6.61 -16.15 0.94
CA PRO A 105 5.25 -16.13 1.47
C PRO A 105 4.83 -14.72 1.89
N PRO A 106 3.53 -14.37 1.78
CA PRO A 106 3.01 -13.11 2.31
C PRO A 106 3.39 -12.92 3.78
N MET A 107 3.52 -11.68 4.23
CA MET A 107 3.85 -11.31 5.62
C MET A 107 5.21 -11.81 6.14
N SER A 108 6.07 -12.43 5.31
CA SER A 108 7.40 -12.90 5.72
C SER A 108 8.38 -11.77 6.08
N TRP A 109 8.08 -10.55 5.70
CA TRP A 109 8.85 -9.34 6.04
C TRP A 109 8.58 -8.84 7.46
N MET A 110 7.46 -9.24 8.05
CA MET A 110 7.01 -8.79 9.37
C MET A 110 7.36 -9.85 10.44
N PRO A 111 7.95 -9.48 11.59
CA PRO A 111 8.15 -10.40 12.70
C PRO A 111 6.82 -11.07 13.11
N ASN A 112 6.81 -12.38 13.17
CA ASN A 112 5.61 -13.21 13.43
C ASN A 112 4.45 -12.99 12.43
N GLY A 113 4.69 -12.33 11.30
CA GLY A 113 3.64 -11.98 10.33
C GLY A 113 2.92 -13.21 9.76
N GLN A 114 3.63 -14.31 9.59
CA GLN A 114 3.02 -15.56 9.11
C GLN A 114 2.01 -16.18 10.08
N ALA A 115 2.20 -15.96 11.38
CA ALA A 115 1.22 -16.40 12.39
C ALA A 115 -0.09 -15.60 12.34
N ALA A 116 -0.10 -14.44 11.70
CA ALA A 116 -1.29 -13.62 11.50
C ALA A 116 -2.10 -14.00 10.24
N LEU A 117 -1.59 -14.93 9.41
CA LEU A 117 -2.30 -15.40 8.23
C LEU A 117 -3.50 -16.28 8.62
N ASN A 118 -4.59 -16.14 7.89
CA ASN A 118 -5.69 -17.08 7.90
C ASN A 118 -5.57 -18.00 6.68
N GLY A 119 -4.96 -19.17 6.85
CA GLY A 119 -4.48 -19.96 5.72
C GLY A 119 -3.41 -19.21 4.92
N ASN A 120 -3.71 -18.88 3.67
CA ASN A 120 -2.82 -18.06 2.82
C ASN A 120 -3.27 -16.59 2.70
N LEU A 121 -4.32 -16.19 3.44
CA LEU A 121 -4.86 -14.84 3.39
C LEU A 121 -4.19 -13.94 4.42
N MET A 122 -3.82 -12.74 4.02
CA MET A 122 -3.33 -11.71 4.92
C MET A 122 -4.43 -11.26 5.89
N PRO A 123 -4.06 -10.65 7.02
CA PRO A 123 -5.01 -10.26 8.05
C PRO A 123 -6.19 -9.47 7.49
N GLY A 124 -7.40 -9.86 7.86
CA GLY A 124 -8.63 -9.17 7.49
C GLY A 124 -9.15 -9.43 6.07
N MET A 125 -8.36 -10.03 5.18
CA MET A 125 -8.81 -10.32 3.82
C MET A 125 -10.04 -11.23 3.79
N ALA A 126 -10.90 -10.96 2.84
CA ALA A 126 -12.07 -11.79 2.56
C ALA A 126 -11.65 -13.05 1.77
N THR A 127 -12.28 -14.16 2.07
CA THR A 127 -12.14 -15.39 1.29
C THR A 127 -12.79 -15.25 -0.09
N ARG A 128 -12.38 -16.10 -1.03
CA ARG A 128 -13.03 -16.12 -2.36
C ARG A 128 -14.54 -16.38 -2.26
N GLN A 129 -14.99 -17.19 -1.30
CA GLN A 129 -16.42 -17.45 -1.08
C GLN A 129 -17.14 -16.18 -0.59
N GLU A 130 -16.53 -15.39 0.29
CA GLU A 130 -17.09 -14.12 0.77
C GLU A 130 -17.16 -13.09 -0.37
N ILE A 131 -16.13 -12.98 -1.21
CA ILE A 131 -16.17 -12.12 -2.38
C ILE A 131 -17.29 -12.56 -3.34
N THR A 132 -17.42 -13.86 -3.64
CA THR A 132 -18.51 -14.38 -4.47
C THR A 132 -19.88 -14.08 -3.87
N LYS A 133 -20.00 -14.19 -2.53
CA LYS A 133 -21.25 -13.86 -1.82
C LYS A 133 -21.57 -12.36 -1.97
N LEU A 134 -20.59 -11.47 -1.81
CA LEU A 134 -20.78 -10.04 -2.00
C LEU A 134 -21.14 -9.70 -3.47
N GLN A 135 -20.49 -10.34 -4.43
CA GLN A 135 -20.78 -10.18 -5.87
C GLN A 135 -22.21 -10.61 -6.23
N SER A 136 -22.72 -11.68 -5.63
CA SER A 136 -24.05 -12.21 -5.90
C SER A 136 -25.16 -11.53 -5.08
N ALA A 137 -24.82 -10.79 -4.04
CA ALA A 137 -25.76 -10.09 -3.18
C ALA A 137 -26.49 -8.95 -3.92
N THR A 138 -27.66 -8.56 -3.42
CA THR A 138 -28.48 -7.47 -3.94
C THR A 138 -29.09 -6.65 -2.80
N GLY A 139 -29.42 -5.38 -3.09
CA GLY A 139 -30.09 -4.51 -2.13
C GLY A 139 -29.31 -4.35 -0.81
N LYS A 140 -30.03 -4.41 0.31
CA LYS A 140 -29.46 -4.24 1.66
C LYS A 140 -28.37 -5.27 2.01
N ASP A 141 -28.40 -6.45 1.43
CA ASP A 141 -27.38 -7.47 1.69
C ASP A 141 -26.00 -7.06 1.17
N VAL A 142 -25.94 -6.31 0.07
CA VAL A 142 -24.68 -5.71 -0.41
C VAL A 142 -24.13 -4.75 0.63
N ASP A 143 -24.99 -3.88 1.17
CA ASP A 143 -24.60 -2.87 2.15
C ASP A 143 -24.00 -3.52 3.41
N ILE A 144 -24.68 -4.52 3.93
CA ILE A 144 -24.24 -5.25 5.14
C ILE A 144 -22.93 -6.00 4.89
N LEU A 145 -22.86 -6.80 3.83
CA LEU A 145 -21.68 -7.62 3.54
C LEU A 145 -20.45 -6.76 3.25
N PHE A 146 -20.63 -5.67 2.48
CA PHE A 146 -19.53 -4.72 2.22
C PHE A 146 -19.01 -4.12 3.53
N CYS A 147 -19.89 -3.57 4.35
CA CYS A 147 -19.48 -2.96 5.62
C CYS A 147 -18.80 -3.97 6.56
N GLN A 148 -19.30 -5.20 6.64
CA GLN A 148 -18.71 -6.26 7.46
C GLN A 148 -17.31 -6.66 6.97
N TYR A 149 -17.16 -6.92 5.67
CA TYR A 149 -15.89 -7.36 5.11
C TYR A 149 -14.86 -6.23 5.09
N MET A 150 -15.27 -5.01 4.75
CA MET A 150 -14.37 -3.86 4.72
C MET A 150 -13.90 -3.45 6.13
N LEU A 151 -14.77 -3.54 7.14
CA LEU A 151 -14.38 -3.29 8.54
C LEU A 151 -13.28 -4.27 8.98
N ARG A 152 -13.47 -5.56 8.76
CA ARG A 152 -12.48 -6.60 9.08
C ARG A 152 -11.19 -6.38 8.28
N HIS A 153 -11.30 -6.02 7.01
CA HIS A 153 -10.18 -5.74 6.11
C HIS A 153 -9.34 -4.55 6.62
N HIS A 154 -9.97 -3.46 7.03
CA HIS A 154 -9.27 -2.30 7.59
C HIS A 154 -8.55 -2.62 8.91
N LEU A 155 -9.16 -3.40 9.79
CA LEU A 155 -8.49 -3.86 11.01
C LEU A 155 -7.24 -4.68 10.70
N GLY A 156 -7.30 -5.55 9.69
CA GLY A 156 -6.15 -6.30 9.19
C GLY A 156 -5.09 -5.39 8.56
N GLY A 157 -5.51 -4.41 7.75
CA GLY A 157 -4.62 -3.41 7.16
C GLY A 157 -3.88 -2.59 8.20
N LEU A 158 -4.56 -2.16 9.28
CA LEU A 158 -3.92 -1.46 10.40
C LEU A 158 -2.84 -2.32 11.09
N HIS A 159 -3.07 -3.63 11.24
CA HIS A 159 -2.07 -4.55 11.78
C HIS A 159 -0.80 -4.58 10.90
N MET A 160 -0.96 -4.65 9.57
CA MET A 160 0.17 -4.62 8.63
C MET A 160 0.91 -3.27 8.67
N ILE A 161 0.17 -2.16 8.73
CA ILE A 161 0.74 -0.81 8.82
C ILE A 161 1.58 -0.66 10.11
N GLN A 162 1.04 -1.06 11.25
CA GLN A 162 1.78 -1.05 12.51
C GLN A 162 3.05 -1.90 12.44
N GLY A 163 2.97 -3.05 11.75
CA GLY A 163 4.10 -3.95 11.53
C GLY A 163 5.24 -3.32 10.75
N VAL A 164 4.97 -2.57 9.69
CA VAL A 164 6.02 -1.88 8.92
C VAL A 164 6.57 -0.68 9.67
N LEU A 165 5.72 0.12 10.32
CA LEU A 165 6.15 1.29 11.11
C LEU A 165 7.08 0.90 12.26
N ALA A 166 6.88 -0.26 12.88
CA ALA A 166 7.74 -0.78 13.94
C ALA A 166 9.15 -1.20 13.45
N GLN A 167 9.35 -1.38 12.15
CA GLN A 167 10.63 -1.80 11.56
C GLN A 167 11.47 -0.65 11.01
N ASN A 168 11.13 0.59 11.37
CA ASN A 168 11.86 1.79 10.95
C ASN A 168 12.03 1.89 9.43
N PRO A 169 10.93 1.91 8.66
CA PRO A 169 10.97 1.94 7.20
C PRO A 169 11.60 3.22 6.66
N THR A 170 11.89 3.26 5.36
CA THR A 170 12.28 4.49 4.66
C THR A 170 11.23 5.59 4.85
N SER A 171 11.62 6.85 4.73
CA SER A 171 10.70 7.99 4.93
C SER A 171 9.47 7.91 4.03
N GLN A 172 9.65 7.59 2.75
CA GLN A 172 8.54 7.49 1.80
C GLN A 172 7.54 6.38 2.17
N VAL A 173 8.01 5.23 2.66
CA VAL A 173 7.12 4.13 3.13
C VAL A 173 6.43 4.53 4.42
N ARG A 174 7.15 5.16 5.36
CA ARG A 174 6.59 5.70 6.60
C ARG A 174 5.46 6.68 6.33
N ASP A 175 5.71 7.67 5.48
CA ASP A 175 4.75 8.75 5.20
C ASP A 175 3.45 8.17 4.62
N LEU A 176 3.53 7.24 3.67
CA LEU A 176 2.35 6.60 3.11
C LEU A 176 1.66 5.67 4.12
N ALA A 177 2.41 4.90 4.90
CA ALA A 177 1.86 4.04 5.94
C ALA A 177 1.07 4.84 6.99
N GLU A 178 1.58 6.02 7.40
CA GLU A 178 0.87 6.92 8.29
C GLU A 178 -0.39 7.55 7.65
N ILE A 179 -0.36 7.85 6.35
CA ILE A 179 -1.56 8.29 5.61
C ILE A 179 -2.61 7.17 5.60
N MET A 180 -2.20 5.94 5.26
CA MET A 180 -3.07 4.76 5.28
C MET A 180 -3.67 4.54 6.67
N GLN A 181 -2.85 4.67 7.73
CA GLN A 181 -3.31 4.52 9.12
C GLN A 181 -4.41 5.53 9.45
N ARG A 182 -4.22 6.80 9.10
CA ARG A 182 -5.24 7.84 9.33
C ARG A 182 -6.52 7.56 8.56
N ASN A 183 -6.42 7.21 7.28
CA ASN A 183 -7.58 6.96 6.43
C ASN A 183 -8.39 5.77 6.95
N GLN A 184 -7.77 4.61 7.12
CA GLN A 184 -8.47 3.41 7.58
C GLN A 184 -9.02 3.56 9.00
N SER A 185 -8.29 4.25 9.89
CA SER A 185 -8.79 4.55 11.25
C SER A 185 -10.01 5.47 11.24
N SER A 186 -10.11 6.39 10.28
CA SER A 186 -11.29 7.27 10.15
C SER A 186 -12.48 6.56 9.52
N GLU A 187 -12.25 5.57 8.66
CA GLU A 187 -13.30 4.81 7.98
C GLU A 187 -13.94 3.73 8.87
N ILE A 188 -13.19 3.17 9.83
CA ILE A 188 -13.69 2.16 10.77
C ILE A 188 -14.97 2.58 11.50
N PRO A 189 -15.03 3.73 12.19
CA PRO A 189 -16.27 4.16 12.86
C PRO A 189 -17.40 4.45 11.88
N VAL A 190 -17.11 4.87 10.66
CA VAL A 190 -18.14 5.06 9.62
C VAL A 190 -18.77 3.72 9.25
N LEU A 191 -17.94 2.69 9.00
CA LEU A 191 -18.41 1.33 8.70
C LEU A 191 -19.24 0.73 9.86
N GLN A 192 -18.81 0.95 11.11
CA GLN A 192 -19.54 0.53 12.31
C GLN A 192 -20.91 1.20 12.44
N ASN A 193 -20.96 2.51 12.21
CA ASN A 193 -22.21 3.26 12.25
C ASN A 193 -23.17 2.84 11.14
N LEU A 194 -22.67 2.60 9.93
CA LEU A 194 -23.48 2.08 8.82
C LEU A 194 -24.06 0.70 9.17
N LEU A 195 -23.26 -0.21 9.73
CA LEU A 195 -23.77 -1.52 10.19
C LEU A 195 -24.87 -1.36 11.24
N THR A 196 -24.68 -0.48 12.22
CA THR A 196 -25.68 -0.19 13.26
C THR A 196 -26.99 0.30 12.62
N ASN A 197 -26.91 1.25 11.68
CA ASN A 197 -28.08 1.79 10.98
C ASN A 197 -28.79 0.74 10.11
N LEU A 198 -28.04 -0.23 9.59
CA LEU A 198 -28.56 -1.37 8.85
C LEU A 198 -29.10 -2.48 9.75
N GLY A 199 -28.99 -2.36 11.08
CA GLY A 199 -29.42 -3.38 12.02
C GLY A 199 -28.57 -4.65 11.98
N ALA A 200 -27.29 -4.54 11.62
CA ALA A 200 -26.33 -5.63 11.50
C ALA A 200 -25.15 -5.45 12.47
N ALA A 201 -24.54 -6.56 12.88
CA ALA A 201 -23.33 -6.56 13.70
C ALA A 201 -22.08 -6.72 12.82
N PRO A 202 -20.90 -6.24 13.29
CA PRO A 202 -19.63 -6.65 12.74
C PRO A 202 -19.46 -8.16 12.74
N LEU A 203 -18.60 -8.69 11.85
CA LEU A 203 -18.16 -10.08 11.95
C LEU A 203 -17.30 -10.26 13.21
N GLY A 204 -17.50 -11.35 13.90
CA GLY A 204 -16.70 -11.76 15.07
C GLY A 204 -15.30 -12.23 14.66
#